data_f4e3e39b364e54fa102d69ebc6d93eb2
#
_entry.id   f4e3e39b364e54fa102d69ebc6d93eb2
#
_cell.length_a   1.000
_cell.length_b   1.000
_cell.length_c   1.000
_cell.angle_alpha   90.00
_cell.angle_beta   90.00
_cell.angle_gamma   90.00
#
_symmetry.space_group_name_H-M   'P 1'
#
loop_
_entity.id
_entity.type
_entity.pdbx_description
1 polymer ?
#
loop_
_entity_poly.entity_id
_entity_poly.type
_entity_poly.pdbx_seq_one_letter_code
_entity_poly.pdbx_strand_id
1 'polypeptide(L)'
;MYYEWPEASEAYAFRNQYLFGDDILVAPVTAPGKEGYATVKVWLPEGKWYEWQTGTMLDGGRTVERTFALDEYPVYVRAGAILPMYGDTVKNLNANDEEILLTLFPGGSGEFSLYEDNGDDKRYAAEFARTHLKSVRNGNLLTVTVGKRTGAYCGMPAERKFSVKVLASAAPASVTVDGAKADWTYLGEEFALVVEIPRTDCAAEKVVCIRYEDAEVD
;
A
#
# COMPACT_ATOMS: atom_id res chain seq x y z
N MET A 1 14.30 -8.43 8.67
CA MET A 1 13.63 -9.55 9.35
C MET A 1 14.02 -9.62 10.82
N TYR A 2 15.29 -9.90 11.18
CA TYR A 2 15.72 -10.14 12.56
C TYR A 2 15.70 -8.90 13.48
N TYR A 3 15.55 -7.70 12.99
CA TYR A 3 15.28 -6.52 13.83
C TYR A 3 13.84 -6.49 14.31
N GLU A 4 12.89 -6.93 13.46
CA GLU A 4 11.46 -6.95 13.78
C GLU A 4 11.06 -8.21 14.55
N TRP A 5 11.72 -9.34 14.26
CA TRP A 5 11.47 -10.65 14.88
C TRP A 5 12.76 -11.28 15.42
N PRO A 6 13.39 -10.66 16.42
CA PRO A 6 14.68 -11.13 16.92
C PRO A 6 14.64 -12.53 17.56
N GLU A 7 13.47 -12.94 18.06
CA GLU A 7 13.29 -14.26 18.70
C GLU A 7 12.85 -15.36 17.72
N ALA A 8 12.53 -15.02 16.47
CA ALA A 8 12.12 -16.01 15.48
C ALA A 8 13.33 -16.61 14.78
N SER A 9 13.53 -17.93 14.88
CA SER A 9 14.61 -18.66 14.21
C SER A 9 14.53 -18.51 12.68
N GLU A 10 13.33 -18.40 12.14
CA GLU A 10 13.04 -18.20 10.73
C GLU A 10 13.62 -16.88 10.20
N ALA A 11 13.63 -15.82 11.02
CA ALA A 11 14.22 -14.54 10.64
C ALA A 11 15.71 -14.65 10.30
N TYR A 12 16.39 -15.63 10.87
CA TYR A 12 17.81 -15.94 10.62
C TYR A 12 18.01 -17.03 9.57
N ALA A 13 17.05 -17.94 9.43
CA ALA A 13 17.12 -19.03 8.45
C ALA A 13 16.88 -18.52 7.01
N PHE A 14 15.94 -17.58 6.83
CA PHE A 14 15.58 -17.00 5.53
C PHE A 14 16.41 -15.75 5.21
N ARG A 15 17.72 -15.91 5.05
CA ARG A 15 18.72 -14.83 4.97
C ARG A 15 18.58 -13.87 3.80
N ASN A 16 17.94 -14.31 2.70
CA ASN A 16 17.73 -13.50 1.49
C ASN A 16 16.43 -12.70 1.53
N GLN A 17 15.65 -12.92 2.57
CA GLN A 17 14.36 -12.28 2.77
C GLN A 17 14.52 -11.02 3.61
N TYR A 18 13.85 -9.93 3.23
CA TYR A 18 13.95 -8.66 3.94
C TYR A 18 12.63 -7.88 3.89
N LEU A 19 12.48 -6.92 4.82
CA LEU A 19 11.44 -5.91 4.74
C LEU A 19 11.94 -4.70 3.96
N PHE A 20 11.10 -4.19 3.07
CA PHE A 20 11.24 -2.89 2.44
C PHE A 20 10.21 -1.94 3.06
N GLY A 21 10.65 -1.10 3.98
CA GLY A 21 9.76 -0.41 4.93
C GLY A 21 9.13 -1.38 5.93
N ASP A 22 7.97 -1.02 6.48
CA ASP A 22 7.33 -1.78 7.55
C ASP A 22 6.37 -2.86 7.03
N ASP A 23 5.85 -2.70 5.81
CA ASP A 23 4.72 -3.46 5.30
C ASP A 23 5.02 -4.34 4.08
N ILE A 24 6.18 -4.20 3.45
CA ILE A 24 6.54 -4.96 2.26
C ILE A 24 7.63 -5.97 2.59
N LEU A 25 7.36 -7.25 2.35
CA LEU A 25 8.31 -8.34 2.48
C LEU A 25 8.76 -8.78 1.10
N VAL A 26 10.07 -8.84 0.89
CA VAL A 26 10.68 -9.27 -0.38
C VAL A 26 11.52 -10.52 -0.13
N ALA A 27 11.33 -11.54 -0.97
CA ALA A 27 12.09 -12.79 -0.91
C ALA A 27 12.71 -13.10 -2.28
N PRO A 28 13.84 -12.48 -2.65
CA PRO A 28 14.41 -12.59 -3.98
C PRO A 28 14.69 -14.03 -4.41
N VAL A 29 14.45 -14.33 -5.69
CA VAL A 29 14.88 -15.60 -6.29
C VAL A 29 16.40 -15.60 -6.43
N THR A 30 17.09 -16.44 -5.69
CA THR A 30 18.57 -16.50 -5.66
C THR A 30 19.15 -17.79 -6.20
N ALA A 31 18.30 -18.70 -6.68
CA ALA A 31 18.70 -19.96 -7.28
C ALA A 31 18.23 -20.05 -8.75
N PRO A 32 18.96 -20.75 -9.63
CA PRO A 32 18.52 -20.96 -11.00
C PRO A 32 17.17 -21.68 -11.03
N GLY A 33 16.29 -21.24 -11.94
CA GLY A 33 15.05 -21.93 -12.24
C GLY A 33 15.26 -23.15 -13.16
N LYS A 34 14.20 -23.93 -13.30
CA LYS A 34 14.11 -25.02 -14.27
C LYS A 34 12.89 -24.78 -15.16
N GLU A 35 13.07 -24.99 -16.47
CA GLU A 35 11.97 -24.85 -17.46
C GLU A 35 11.24 -23.49 -17.38
N GLY A 36 11.99 -22.43 -17.07
CA GLY A 36 11.45 -21.06 -16.99
C GLY A 36 10.84 -20.67 -15.62
N TYR A 37 10.89 -21.57 -14.63
CA TYR A 37 10.32 -21.33 -13.31
C TYR A 37 11.34 -21.54 -12.19
N ALA A 38 11.20 -20.77 -11.12
CA ALA A 38 11.96 -20.93 -9.90
C ALA A 38 11.03 -21.11 -8.69
N THR A 39 11.32 -22.11 -7.86
CA THR A 39 10.57 -22.34 -6.62
C THR A 39 11.31 -21.72 -5.45
N VAL A 40 10.60 -20.93 -4.66
CA VAL A 40 11.13 -20.20 -3.49
C VAL A 40 10.33 -20.57 -2.26
N LYS A 41 11.02 -20.83 -1.17
CA LYS A 41 10.42 -20.92 0.17
C LYS A 41 10.48 -19.53 0.80
N VAL A 42 9.33 -19.07 1.29
CA VAL A 42 9.16 -17.76 1.91
C VAL A 42 8.57 -17.95 3.30
N TRP A 43 9.23 -17.41 4.30
CA TRP A 43 8.64 -17.31 5.63
C TRP A 43 7.79 -16.04 5.71
N LEU A 44 6.50 -16.21 5.93
CA LEU A 44 5.56 -15.13 6.22
C LEU A 44 5.39 -15.05 7.74
N PRO A 45 5.81 -13.94 8.39
CA PRO A 45 5.55 -13.72 9.81
C PRO A 45 4.06 -13.70 10.13
N GLU A 46 3.71 -13.78 11.41
CA GLU A 46 2.31 -13.74 11.84
C GLU A 46 1.53 -12.56 11.24
N GLY A 47 0.24 -12.78 10.97
CA GLY A 47 -0.66 -11.85 10.31
C GLY A 47 -1.13 -12.35 8.95
N LYS A 48 -1.70 -11.47 8.16
CA LYS A 48 -2.14 -11.77 6.79
C LYS A 48 -1.30 -10.97 5.80
N TRP A 49 -1.00 -11.60 4.67
CA TRP A 49 -0.12 -11.05 3.63
C TRP A 49 -0.76 -11.18 2.26
N TYR A 50 -0.67 -10.16 1.45
CA TYR A 50 -1.03 -10.20 0.04
C TYR A 50 0.19 -10.50 -0.81
N GLU A 51 0.12 -11.52 -1.65
CA GLU A 51 1.08 -11.70 -2.72
C GLU A 51 0.85 -10.61 -3.77
N TRP A 52 1.85 -9.77 -3.99
CA TRP A 52 1.70 -8.53 -4.76
C TRP A 52 1.11 -8.75 -6.16
N GLN A 53 1.65 -9.72 -6.90
CA GLN A 53 1.29 -9.91 -8.31
C GLN A 53 -0.06 -10.57 -8.51
N THR A 54 -0.45 -11.46 -7.63
CA THR A 54 -1.70 -12.23 -7.77
C THR A 54 -2.86 -11.64 -6.97
N GLY A 55 -2.58 -10.74 -6.02
CA GLY A 55 -3.57 -10.27 -5.05
C GLY A 55 -4.05 -11.35 -4.08
N THR A 56 -3.43 -12.53 -4.10
CA THR A 56 -3.82 -13.65 -3.22
C THR A 56 -3.46 -13.34 -1.79
N MET A 57 -4.44 -13.45 -0.89
CA MET A 57 -4.21 -13.29 0.55
C MET A 57 -3.76 -14.62 1.15
N LEU A 58 -2.67 -14.58 1.91
CA LEU A 58 -2.07 -15.72 2.60
C LEU A 58 -2.03 -15.48 4.11
N ASP A 59 -2.31 -16.53 4.88
CA ASP A 59 -2.07 -16.49 6.32
C ASP A 59 -0.58 -16.64 6.60
N GLY A 60 -0.05 -15.78 7.48
CA GLY A 60 1.31 -15.84 7.98
C GLY A 60 1.49 -16.84 9.13
N GLY A 61 2.58 -16.68 9.90
CA GLY A 61 3.00 -17.62 10.93
C GLY A 61 3.54 -18.94 10.35
N ARG A 62 3.91 -18.95 9.07
CA ARG A 62 4.32 -20.18 8.37
C ARG A 62 5.28 -19.92 7.22
N THR A 63 5.92 -20.97 6.76
CA THR A 63 6.64 -21.00 5.49
C THR A 63 5.70 -21.46 4.38
N VAL A 64 5.69 -20.72 3.28
CA VAL A 64 5.00 -21.07 2.04
C VAL A 64 6.01 -21.40 0.96
N GLU A 65 5.67 -22.32 0.06
CA GLU A 65 6.47 -22.62 -1.12
C GLU A 65 5.71 -22.13 -2.36
N ARG A 66 6.36 -21.29 -3.15
CA ARG A 66 5.76 -20.63 -4.31
C ARG A 66 6.68 -20.75 -5.51
N THR A 67 6.08 -20.82 -6.69
CA THR A 67 6.79 -20.92 -7.97
C THR A 67 6.55 -19.66 -8.78
N PHE A 68 7.63 -19.10 -9.33
CA PHE A 68 7.63 -17.82 -10.04
C PHE A 68 8.24 -18.00 -11.44
N ALA A 69 7.65 -17.36 -12.43
CA ALA A 69 8.21 -17.20 -13.76
C ALA A 69 9.34 -16.14 -13.76
N LEU A 70 9.98 -15.93 -14.90
CA LEU A 70 11.14 -15.02 -14.99
C LEU A 70 10.78 -13.55 -14.73
N ASP A 71 9.57 -13.17 -15.10
CA ASP A 71 9.01 -11.83 -14.93
C ASP A 71 8.22 -11.64 -13.62
N GLU A 72 8.16 -12.67 -12.79
CA GLU A 72 7.53 -12.67 -11.49
C GLU A 72 8.58 -12.61 -10.37
N TYR A 73 8.21 -12.00 -9.26
CA TYR A 73 9.08 -11.89 -8.09
C TYR A 73 8.30 -11.99 -6.78
N PRO A 74 8.88 -12.64 -5.76
CA PRO A 74 8.22 -12.85 -4.47
C PRO A 74 8.20 -11.55 -3.65
N VAL A 75 7.10 -10.81 -3.75
CA VAL A 75 6.81 -9.63 -2.93
C VAL A 75 5.46 -9.82 -2.26
N TYR A 76 5.43 -9.57 -0.97
CA TYR A 76 4.25 -9.71 -0.13
C TYR A 76 4.00 -8.41 0.63
N VAL A 77 2.75 -8.01 0.74
CA VAL A 77 2.35 -6.81 1.45
C VAL A 77 1.43 -7.17 2.62
N ARG A 78 1.70 -6.59 3.76
CA ARG A 78 0.89 -6.80 4.96
C ARG A 78 -0.55 -6.35 4.74
N ALA A 79 -1.53 -7.16 5.16
CA ALA A 79 -2.92 -6.74 5.18
C ALA A 79 -3.11 -5.54 6.12
N GLY A 80 -3.84 -4.54 5.66
CA GLY A 80 -3.98 -3.25 6.32
C GLY A 80 -3.03 -2.17 5.78
N ALA A 81 -1.98 -2.52 5.04
CA ALA A 81 -1.02 -1.56 4.53
C ALA A 81 -1.64 -0.50 3.62
N ILE A 82 -1.08 0.70 3.70
CA ILE A 82 -1.32 1.82 2.79
C ILE A 82 0.00 2.14 2.10
N LEU A 83 0.09 1.90 0.80
CA LEU A 83 1.28 2.20 0.03
C LEU A 83 1.03 3.43 -0.86
N PRO A 84 1.63 4.59 -0.53
CA PRO A 84 1.65 5.74 -1.43
C PRO A 84 2.56 5.43 -2.62
N MET A 85 2.02 5.59 -3.81
CA MET A 85 2.69 5.32 -5.07
C MET A 85 2.49 6.49 -6.02
N TYR A 86 3.37 6.62 -6.99
CA TYR A 86 3.11 7.46 -8.16
C TYR A 86 2.39 6.64 -9.24
N GLY A 87 1.62 7.33 -10.09
CA GLY A 87 0.98 6.69 -11.24
C GLY A 87 1.98 6.24 -12.32
N ASP A 88 1.56 5.38 -13.22
CA ASP A 88 2.40 4.75 -14.25
C ASP A 88 3.05 5.74 -15.23
N THR A 89 2.55 6.97 -15.31
CA THR A 89 3.10 8.03 -16.15
C THR A 89 4.35 8.69 -15.57
N VAL A 90 4.64 8.47 -14.27
CA VAL A 90 5.76 9.05 -13.57
C VAL A 90 7.03 8.25 -13.82
N LYS A 91 7.99 8.87 -14.51
CA LYS A 91 9.26 8.22 -14.89
C LYS A 91 10.38 8.41 -13.88
N ASN A 92 10.30 9.43 -13.04
CA ASN A 92 11.27 9.70 -11.98
C ASN A 92 10.63 10.57 -10.89
N LEU A 93 11.19 10.56 -9.69
CA LEU A 93 10.66 11.26 -8.54
C LEU A 93 10.64 12.78 -8.65
N ASN A 94 11.51 13.35 -9.51
CA ASN A 94 11.60 14.81 -9.70
C ASN A 94 10.57 15.31 -10.75
N ALA A 95 9.88 14.41 -11.43
CA ALA A 95 9.03 14.77 -12.57
C ALA A 95 7.55 14.91 -12.20
N ASN A 96 7.14 14.54 -11.00
CA ASN A 96 5.74 14.59 -10.63
C ASN A 96 5.51 14.59 -9.13
N ASP A 97 4.80 15.57 -8.72
CA ASP A 97 4.28 15.77 -7.37
C ASP A 97 2.75 16.01 -7.38
N GLU A 98 2.13 15.91 -8.55
CA GLU A 98 0.75 16.32 -8.72
C GLU A 98 -0.29 15.29 -8.25
N GLU A 99 0.03 14.00 -8.36
CA GLU A 99 -0.89 12.93 -7.96
C GLU A 99 -0.18 11.84 -7.16
N ILE A 100 -0.81 11.41 -6.08
CA ILE A 100 -0.40 10.24 -5.31
C ILE A 100 -1.53 9.22 -5.31
N LEU A 101 -1.20 7.99 -5.73
CA LEU A 101 -2.06 6.83 -5.64
C LEU A 101 -1.84 6.14 -4.30
N LEU A 102 -2.87 6.10 -3.47
CA LEU A 102 -2.87 5.36 -2.21
C LEU A 102 -3.41 3.95 -2.46
N THR A 103 -2.52 2.97 -2.55
CA THR A 103 -2.90 1.57 -2.71
C THR A 103 -3.11 0.93 -1.36
N LEU A 104 -4.33 0.47 -1.09
CA LEU A 104 -4.74 -0.16 0.15
C LEU A 104 -4.86 -1.68 -0.01
N PHE A 105 -4.31 -2.40 0.96
CA PHE A 105 -4.39 -3.86 1.08
C PHE A 105 -5.36 -4.22 2.21
N PRO A 106 -6.60 -4.62 1.92
CA PRO A 106 -7.64 -4.82 2.94
C PRO A 106 -7.28 -5.91 3.96
N GLY A 107 -8.06 -5.99 5.05
CA GLY A 107 -7.91 -7.05 6.07
C GLY A 107 -7.37 -6.57 7.41
N GLY A 108 -7.27 -5.27 7.59
CA GLY A 108 -6.88 -4.60 8.84
C GLY A 108 -7.09 -3.10 8.79
N SER A 109 -6.79 -2.44 9.89
CA SER A 109 -6.56 -0.99 9.90
C SER A 109 -5.10 -0.73 9.58
N GLY A 110 -4.81 0.38 8.91
CA GLY A 110 -3.46 0.76 8.54
C GLY A 110 -3.19 2.24 8.74
N GLU A 111 -1.93 2.55 8.95
CA GLU A 111 -1.43 3.92 9.06
C GLU A 111 -0.11 4.03 8.30
N PHE A 112 0.11 5.16 7.67
CA PHE A 112 1.38 5.46 6.99
C PHE A 112 1.70 6.94 7.15
N SER A 113 2.96 7.28 7.33
CA SER A 113 3.43 8.66 7.37
C SER A 113 4.20 8.98 6.10
N LEU A 114 3.52 9.56 5.11
CA LEU A 114 4.16 10.00 3.88
C LEU A 114 5.13 11.13 4.20
N TYR A 115 6.41 10.89 3.98
CA TYR A 115 7.49 11.85 4.12
C TYR A 115 7.85 12.43 2.74
N GLU A 116 8.08 13.73 2.69
CA GLU A 116 8.46 14.45 1.49
C GLU A 116 9.48 15.54 1.80
N ASP A 117 10.46 15.71 0.93
CA ASP A 117 11.43 16.80 0.94
C ASP A 117 11.74 17.24 -0.51
N ASN A 118 12.69 18.15 -0.73
CA ASN A 118 13.03 18.60 -2.06
C ASN A 118 13.91 17.64 -2.87
N GLY A 119 14.42 16.57 -2.26
CA GLY A 119 15.22 15.52 -2.90
C GLY A 119 16.65 15.91 -3.31
N ASP A 120 17.01 17.19 -3.21
CA ASP A 120 18.24 17.73 -3.84
C ASP A 120 19.35 18.07 -2.85
N ASP A 121 19.07 18.24 -1.58
CA ASP A 121 20.07 18.73 -0.64
C ASP A 121 20.03 18.04 0.73
N LYS A 122 20.98 18.41 1.60
CA LYS A 122 21.14 17.83 2.93
C LYS A 122 20.22 18.43 3.99
N ARG A 123 19.30 19.31 3.64
CA ARG A 123 18.38 19.97 4.59
C ARG A 123 17.18 19.10 4.99
N TYR A 124 17.10 17.89 4.46
CA TYR A 124 16.04 16.91 4.74
C TYR A 124 15.75 16.69 6.24
N ALA A 125 16.71 16.98 7.12
CA ALA A 125 16.52 16.87 8.56
C ALA A 125 15.72 18.03 9.16
N ALA A 126 15.63 19.17 8.46
CA ALA A 126 14.95 20.39 8.93
C ALA A 126 13.85 20.87 7.97
N GLU A 127 14.01 20.61 6.68
CA GLU A 127 13.07 21.05 5.64
C GLU A 127 12.39 19.81 5.02
N PHE A 128 11.30 19.39 5.61
CA PHE A 128 10.49 18.26 5.15
C PHE A 128 9.02 18.48 5.50
N ALA A 129 8.15 17.72 4.87
CA ALA A 129 6.74 17.66 5.18
C ALA A 129 6.30 16.21 5.46
N ARG A 130 5.24 16.07 6.23
CA ARG A 130 4.59 14.78 6.49
C ARG A 130 3.10 14.88 6.32
N THR A 131 2.53 13.86 5.67
CA THR A 131 1.09 13.64 5.58
C THR A 131 0.78 12.30 6.23
N HIS A 132 -0.04 12.31 7.27
CA HIS A 132 -0.48 11.08 7.93
C HIS A 132 -1.65 10.47 7.15
N LEU A 133 -1.51 9.21 6.79
CA LEU A 133 -2.51 8.43 6.07
C LEU A 133 -3.05 7.37 7.03
N LYS A 134 -4.37 7.15 7.01
CA LYS A 134 -5.02 6.17 7.88
C LYS A 134 -6.16 5.48 7.16
N SER A 135 -6.29 4.17 7.37
CA SER A 135 -7.46 3.39 6.96
C SER A 135 -8.04 2.62 8.14
N VAL A 136 -9.35 2.64 8.28
CA VAL A 136 -10.07 1.90 9.33
C VAL A 136 -11.27 1.23 8.72
N ARG A 137 -11.41 -0.08 8.97
CA ARG A 137 -12.60 -0.83 8.58
C ARG A 137 -13.44 -1.17 9.79
N ASN A 138 -14.71 -0.77 9.74
CA ASN A 138 -15.75 -1.08 10.72
C ASN A 138 -16.92 -1.76 10.00
N GLY A 139 -17.01 -3.08 10.10
CA GLY A 139 -18.03 -3.84 9.38
C GLY A 139 -17.96 -3.60 7.86
N ASN A 140 -19.04 -3.09 7.30
CA ASN A 140 -19.19 -2.76 5.89
C ASN A 140 -18.65 -1.36 5.50
N LEU A 141 -18.13 -0.58 6.44
CA LEU A 141 -17.59 0.76 6.20
C LEU A 141 -16.05 0.75 6.25
N LEU A 142 -15.40 1.16 5.15
CA LEU A 142 -13.99 1.50 5.09
C LEU A 142 -13.86 3.02 5.06
N THR A 143 -13.13 3.57 6.04
CA THR A 143 -12.80 4.99 6.10
C THR A 143 -11.33 5.18 5.82
N VAL A 144 -10.99 6.01 4.85
CA VAL A 144 -9.62 6.40 4.50
C VAL A 144 -9.45 7.88 4.78
N THR A 145 -8.45 8.23 5.57
CA THR A 145 -8.14 9.61 5.92
C THR A 145 -6.78 10.00 5.34
N VAL A 146 -6.77 11.06 4.55
CA VAL A 146 -5.56 11.80 4.17
C VAL A 146 -5.48 13.00 5.09
N GLY A 147 -4.60 12.94 6.07
CA GLY A 147 -4.44 13.98 7.08
C GLY A 147 -3.88 15.28 6.52
N LYS A 148 -3.93 16.33 7.29
CA LYS A 148 -3.28 17.61 6.98
C LYS A 148 -1.78 17.42 6.85
N ARG A 149 -1.19 17.96 5.80
CA ARG A 149 0.26 18.00 5.67
C ARG A 149 0.84 18.97 6.71
N THR A 150 1.90 18.55 7.37
CA THR A 150 2.64 19.32 8.37
C THR A 150 4.09 19.48 7.92
N GLY A 151 4.75 20.57 8.34
CA GLY A 151 6.11 20.90 7.89
C GLY A 151 6.11 21.64 6.55
N ALA A 152 7.30 21.91 6.05
CA ALA A 152 7.51 22.61 4.78
C ALA A 152 8.91 22.35 4.20
N TYR A 153 9.02 22.37 2.89
CA TYR A 153 10.27 22.34 2.14
C TYR A 153 10.17 23.19 0.87
N CYS A 154 11.31 23.56 0.30
CA CYS A 154 11.35 24.37 -0.91
C CYS A 154 10.78 23.60 -2.11
N GLY A 155 9.85 24.22 -2.85
CA GLY A 155 9.20 23.58 -4.01
C GLY A 155 7.98 22.73 -3.65
N MET A 156 7.57 22.69 -2.40
CA MET A 156 6.42 21.92 -1.94
C MET A 156 5.13 22.36 -2.65
N PRO A 157 4.36 21.42 -3.29
CA PRO A 157 3.10 21.75 -3.92
C PRO A 157 2.06 22.19 -2.88
N ALA A 158 1.33 23.27 -3.18
CA ALA A 158 0.24 23.73 -2.30
C ALA A 158 -0.99 22.80 -2.38
N GLU A 159 -1.27 22.33 -3.58
CA GLU A 159 -2.41 21.45 -3.88
C GLU A 159 -1.95 20.16 -4.52
N ARG A 160 -2.69 19.07 -4.27
CA ARG A 160 -2.41 17.76 -4.85
C ARG A 160 -3.69 16.97 -5.11
N LYS A 161 -3.66 16.11 -6.12
CA LYS A 161 -4.66 15.07 -6.35
C LYS A 161 -4.24 13.82 -5.60
N PHE A 162 -5.21 13.14 -4.98
CA PHE A 162 -5.04 11.79 -4.46
C PHE A 162 -6.03 10.85 -5.13
N SER A 163 -5.60 9.62 -5.36
CA SER A 163 -6.47 8.53 -5.75
C SER A 163 -6.34 7.40 -4.72
N VAL A 164 -7.45 6.80 -4.33
CA VAL A 164 -7.48 5.67 -3.41
C VAL A 164 -7.82 4.42 -4.20
N LYS A 165 -6.88 3.47 -4.29
CA LYS A 165 -7.08 2.16 -4.90
C LYS A 165 -7.19 1.11 -3.82
N VAL A 166 -8.33 0.46 -3.68
CA VAL A 166 -8.56 -0.63 -2.72
C VAL A 166 -8.51 -1.95 -3.48
N LEU A 167 -7.50 -2.77 -3.21
CA LEU A 167 -7.31 -4.09 -3.82
C LEU A 167 -8.26 -5.12 -3.20
N ALA A 168 -8.49 -6.24 -3.91
CA ALA A 168 -9.36 -7.33 -3.47
C ALA A 168 -10.71 -6.81 -2.91
N SER A 169 -11.28 -5.79 -3.57
CA SER A 169 -12.48 -5.10 -3.15
C SER A 169 -13.67 -5.54 -3.99
N ALA A 170 -14.85 -5.68 -3.37
CA ALA A 170 -16.11 -5.70 -4.08
C ALA A 170 -16.49 -4.29 -4.55
N ALA A 171 -17.45 -4.19 -5.46
CA ALA A 171 -18.07 -2.91 -5.81
C ALA A 171 -18.80 -2.33 -4.58
N PRO A 172 -18.62 -1.04 -4.26
CA PRO A 172 -19.26 -0.44 -3.10
C PRO A 172 -20.72 -0.08 -3.36
N ALA A 173 -21.54 -0.06 -2.31
CA ALA A 173 -22.88 0.48 -2.33
C ALA A 173 -22.89 2.02 -2.46
N SER A 174 -21.92 2.67 -1.82
CA SER A 174 -21.74 4.12 -1.93
C SER A 174 -20.33 4.56 -1.55
N VAL A 175 -19.91 5.68 -2.15
CA VAL A 175 -18.65 6.35 -1.83
C VAL A 175 -18.90 7.83 -1.60
N THR A 176 -18.26 8.38 -0.56
CA THR A 176 -18.27 9.82 -0.29
C THR A 176 -16.85 10.32 -0.01
N VAL A 177 -16.60 11.58 -0.40
CA VAL A 177 -15.39 12.32 0.00
C VAL A 177 -15.87 13.54 0.77
N ASP A 178 -15.41 13.71 2.00
CA ASP A 178 -15.84 14.77 2.94
C ASP A 178 -17.37 14.86 3.08
N GLY A 179 -18.05 13.71 3.04
CA GLY A 179 -19.52 13.61 3.14
C GLY A 179 -20.27 13.86 1.84
N ALA A 180 -19.63 14.39 0.80
CA ALA A 180 -20.25 14.55 -0.52
C ALA A 180 -20.11 13.27 -1.35
N LYS A 181 -21.14 12.92 -2.15
CA LYS A 181 -21.08 11.78 -3.08
C LYS A 181 -19.89 11.95 -4.03
N ALA A 182 -19.11 10.90 -4.17
CA ALA A 182 -17.92 10.87 -5.03
C ALA A 182 -18.08 9.84 -6.14
N ASP A 183 -17.43 10.11 -7.27
CA ASP A 183 -17.31 9.15 -8.37
C ASP A 183 -16.24 8.11 -8.04
N TRP A 184 -16.47 6.90 -8.54
CA TRP A 184 -15.57 5.79 -8.38
C TRP A 184 -15.59 4.88 -9.62
N THR A 185 -14.52 4.15 -9.82
CA THR A 185 -14.38 3.17 -10.90
C THR A 185 -14.07 1.81 -10.29
N TYR A 186 -14.74 0.77 -10.76
CA TYR A 186 -14.43 -0.61 -10.40
C TYR A 186 -13.66 -1.29 -11.53
N LEU A 187 -12.45 -1.74 -11.24
CA LEU A 187 -11.58 -2.47 -12.15
C LEU A 187 -11.82 -3.96 -11.95
N GLY A 188 -12.74 -4.54 -12.73
CA GLY A 188 -13.19 -5.91 -12.55
C GLY A 188 -12.07 -6.95 -12.74
N GLU A 189 -11.15 -6.74 -13.68
CA GLU A 189 -10.03 -7.64 -13.94
C GLU A 189 -9.00 -7.66 -12.78
N GLU A 190 -8.90 -6.57 -12.03
CA GLU A 190 -8.00 -6.42 -10.88
C GLU A 190 -8.71 -6.63 -9.54
N PHE A 191 -10.02 -6.80 -9.53
CA PHE A 191 -10.85 -6.77 -8.32
C PHE A 191 -10.53 -5.56 -7.44
N ALA A 192 -10.39 -4.40 -8.05
CA ALA A 192 -9.99 -3.17 -7.38
C ALA A 192 -11.00 -2.05 -7.56
N LEU A 193 -11.19 -1.29 -6.51
CA LEU A 193 -11.96 -0.05 -6.49
C LEU A 193 -11.00 1.13 -6.56
N VAL A 194 -11.28 2.11 -7.41
CA VAL A 194 -10.56 3.38 -7.47
C VAL A 194 -11.50 4.53 -7.17
N VAL A 195 -11.13 5.36 -6.20
CA VAL A 195 -11.83 6.59 -5.83
C VAL A 195 -10.89 7.77 -6.05
N GLU A 196 -11.34 8.75 -6.82
CA GLU A 196 -10.58 9.98 -7.04
C GLU A 196 -10.93 11.03 -5.99
N ILE A 197 -9.93 11.58 -5.34
CA ILE A 197 -10.05 12.77 -4.51
C ILE A 197 -9.62 13.95 -5.39
N PRO A 198 -10.51 14.89 -5.70
CA PRO A 198 -10.18 16.04 -6.55
C PRO A 198 -8.96 16.80 -6.00
N ARG A 199 -8.26 17.51 -6.89
CA ARG A 199 -7.13 18.37 -6.49
C ARG A 199 -7.58 19.31 -5.37
N THR A 200 -6.85 19.32 -4.28
CA THR A 200 -7.22 20.01 -3.05
C THR A 200 -5.98 20.52 -2.31
N ASP A 201 -6.19 21.54 -1.50
CA ASP A 201 -5.16 22.07 -0.59
C ASP A 201 -4.63 20.94 0.33
N CYS A 202 -3.32 20.77 0.32
CA CYS A 202 -2.63 19.78 1.15
C CYS A 202 -2.68 20.12 2.66
N ALA A 203 -3.05 21.34 3.05
CA ALA A 203 -3.30 21.72 4.45
C ALA A 203 -4.70 21.30 4.93
N ALA A 204 -5.58 20.79 4.05
CA ALA A 204 -6.90 20.31 4.40
C ALA A 204 -6.90 18.77 4.53
N GLU A 205 -7.51 18.26 5.59
CA GLU A 205 -7.79 16.84 5.75
C GLU A 205 -8.85 16.39 4.74
N LYS A 206 -8.75 15.17 4.24
CA LYS A 206 -9.74 14.51 3.38
C LYS A 206 -10.16 13.18 3.96
N VAL A 207 -11.46 12.92 3.95
CA VAL A 207 -12.03 11.68 4.47
C VAL A 207 -12.84 11.00 3.37
N VAL A 208 -12.38 9.83 2.95
CA VAL A 208 -13.09 8.96 2.00
C VAL A 208 -13.83 7.89 2.80
N CYS A 209 -15.14 7.80 2.62
CA CYS A 209 -15.96 6.75 3.20
C CYS A 209 -16.49 5.83 2.08
N ILE A 210 -16.13 4.56 2.14
CA ILE A 210 -16.54 3.52 1.20
C ILE A 210 -17.43 2.56 1.95
N ARG A 211 -18.70 2.49 1.58
CA ARG A 211 -19.68 1.58 2.18
C ARG A 211 -19.95 0.44 1.21
N TYR A 212 -19.80 -0.75 1.70
CA TYR A 212 -20.16 -1.97 1.00
C TYR A 212 -21.57 -2.43 1.39
N GLU A 213 -22.18 -3.25 0.58
CA GLU A 213 -23.41 -3.95 0.98
C GLU A 213 -23.11 -4.88 2.16
N ASP A 214 -24.11 -5.06 3.04
CA ASP A 214 -23.99 -6.07 4.08
C ASP A 214 -23.92 -7.43 3.38
N ALA A 215 -22.99 -8.29 3.78
CA ALA A 215 -23.00 -9.66 3.33
C ALA A 215 -24.33 -10.27 3.78
N GLU A 216 -25.16 -10.72 2.84
CA GLU A 216 -26.31 -11.53 3.19
C GLU A 216 -25.77 -12.75 3.97
N VAL A 217 -26.18 -12.87 5.21
CA VAL A 217 -25.87 -14.04 6.05
C VAL A 217 -26.90 -15.09 5.65
N ASP A 218 -26.54 -15.96 4.69
CA ASP A 218 -27.26 -17.20 4.42
C ASP A 218 -27.04 -18.23 5.54
#